data_74b445f82fcbaa9884b594428e2ab761
#
_entry.id   74b445f82fcbaa9884b594428e2ab761
#
_cell.length_a   1.000
_cell.length_b   1.000
_cell.length_c   1.000
_cell.angle_alpha   90.00
_cell.angle_beta   90.00
_cell.angle_gamma   90.00
#
_symmetry.space_group_name_H-M   'P 1'
#
loop_
_entity.id
_entity.type
_entity.pdbx_description
1 polymer ?
#
loop_
_entity_poly.entity_id
_entity_poly.type
_entity_poly.pdbx_seq_one_letter_code
_entity_poly.pdbx_strand_id
1 'polypeptide(L)'
;MTNITEDIKYIGVNDREIDLFEGQYEVPNGMAYNSYVILDEKVAVMDTVDRHFTAEWLKNLESALAGRQPDYLIVQHMEPDHSAGIAEFSAAYPDAVIVGNDKTFTMIKNFYGGDFIKNSLSVKNGDTLSLGEHELNFVFAPMVHWPEVMMTYDAKDKVFFSADAFGKFGALDADEDWACEARRYYFGIVGKYGGPVQTLLKKAAGLDIAVICPLHGPVLSENLGYYLNLYDIWSSYGVESDGVCIAYTSVYGNTKKAVEYLAEQLRADGCAKIAVNDLARCDMAEAVEDAFRYGKLVLATTTYNGSIFPFMRDFIDHLTERGYQKRIVAFIENGSWAPTAARNMAKMFENSKDIEQVGTVTIRSAMTDENQAQLDALAKELA
;
A
#
# COMPACT_ATOMS: atom_id res chain seq x y z
N MET A 1 -19.52 -5.47 17.97
CA MET A 1 -19.54 -4.18 17.25
C MET A 1 -18.67 -3.20 18.01
N THR A 2 -17.72 -2.57 17.35
CA THR A 2 -16.79 -1.64 17.99
C THR A 2 -17.28 -0.21 17.77
N ASN A 3 -17.38 0.58 18.85
CA ASN A 3 -17.67 2.00 18.73
C ASN A 3 -16.35 2.74 18.48
N ILE A 4 -16.35 3.62 17.47
CA ILE A 4 -15.25 4.53 17.18
C ILE A 4 -15.41 5.78 18.06
N THR A 5 -16.63 6.34 18.07
CA THR A 5 -17.08 7.39 18.98
C THR A 5 -18.44 7.00 19.57
N GLU A 6 -19.16 7.93 20.20
CA GLU A 6 -20.52 7.66 20.69
C GLU A 6 -21.48 7.33 19.53
N ASP A 7 -21.34 8.09 18.43
CA ASP A 7 -22.26 8.06 17.29
C ASP A 7 -21.71 7.28 16.09
N ILE A 8 -20.40 7.02 16.03
CA ILE A 8 -19.75 6.35 14.90
C ILE A 8 -19.40 4.91 15.29
N LYS A 9 -19.91 3.94 14.51
CA LYS A 9 -19.69 2.51 14.75
C LYS A 9 -19.02 1.85 13.56
N TYR A 10 -18.13 0.89 13.86
CA TYR A 10 -17.56 -0.02 12.87
C TYR A 10 -18.56 -1.11 12.51
N ILE A 11 -18.78 -1.34 11.22
CA ILE A 11 -19.68 -2.35 10.67
C ILE A 11 -19.04 -3.22 9.59
N GLY A 12 -17.72 -3.10 9.38
CA GLY A 12 -16.96 -3.87 8.40
C GLY A 12 -16.86 -5.37 8.74
N VAL A 13 -16.04 -6.06 7.96
CA VAL A 13 -15.84 -7.51 8.02
C VAL A 13 -14.36 -7.88 7.91
N ASN A 14 -13.99 -9.10 8.33
CA ASN A 14 -12.67 -9.68 8.11
C ASN A 14 -12.77 -10.86 7.16
N ASP A 15 -12.00 -10.84 6.09
CA ASP A 15 -11.78 -11.97 5.18
C ASP A 15 -10.52 -12.74 5.63
N ARG A 16 -10.69 -14.00 6.03
CA ARG A 16 -9.59 -14.90 6.41
C ARG A 16 -9.37 -16.02 5.41
N GLU A 17 -10.11 -16.00 4.30
CA GLU A 17 -10.08 -17.02 3.27
C GLU A 17 -9.35 -16.55 2.00
N ILE A 18 -9.19 -15.23 1.84
CA ILE A 18 -8.43 -14.67 0.74
C ILE A 18 -6.95 -15.06 0.85
N ASP A 19 -6.38 -15.55 -0.25
CA ASP A 19 -4.95 -15.89 -0.35
C ASP A 19 -4.14 -14.80 -1.07
N LEU A 20 -4.75 -14.13 -2.07
CA LEU A 20 -4.12 -13.08 -2.87
C LEU A 20 -5.03 -11.84 -2.96
N PHE A 21 -4.59 -10.73 -2.39
CA PHE A 21 -5.23 -9.43 -2.60
C PHE A 21 -4.88 -8.89 -3.98
N GLU A 22 -5.85 -8.31 -4.70
CA GLU A 22 -5.73 -7.91 -6.12
C GLU A 22 -5.17 -9.02 -7.03
N GLY A 23 -5.27 -10.30 -6.61
CA GLY A 23 -4.75 -11.44 -7.36
C GLY A 23 -3.23 -11.52 -7.44
N GLN A 24 -2.48 -10.75 -6.64
CA GLN A 24 -1.02 -10.69 -6.69
C GLN A 24 -0.32 -10.59 -5.33
N TYR A 25 -0.94 -10.02 -4.31
CA TYR A 25 -0.30 -9.82 -3.00
C TYR A 25 -0.70 -10.94 -2.04
N GLU A 26 0.26 -11.71 -1.59
CA GLU A 26 0.00 -12.74 -0.57
C GLU A 26 -0.48 -12.09 0.72
N VAL A 27 -1.61 -12.55 1.25
CA VAL A 27 -2.20 -12.04 2.51
C VAL A 27 -2.49 -13.19 3.48
N PRO A 28 -1.44 -13.81 4.03
CA PRO A 28 -1.58 -15.00 4.89
C PRO A 28 -2.41 -14.74 6.16
N ASN A 29 -2.52 -13.48 6.58
CA ASN A 29 -3.32 -13.03 7.73
C ASN A 29 -4.68 -12.45 7.30
N GLY A 30 -5.11 -12.73 6.05
CA GLY A 30 -6.37 -12.26 5.51
C GLY A 30 -6.41 -10.77 5.21
N MET A 31 -7.62 -10.20 5.16
CA MET A 31 -7.87 -8.79 4.86
C MET A 31 -9.03 -8.27 5.69
N ALA A 32 -9.03 -7.00 6.05
CA ALA A 32 -10.18 -6.31 6.61
C ALA A 32 -10.81 -5.43 5.54
N TYR A 33 -12.13 -5.50 5.37
CA TYR A 33 -12.92 -4.56 4.57
C TYR A 33 -13.73 -3.70 5.52
N ASN A 34 -13.29 -2.47 5.71
CA ASN A 34 -13.86 -1.58 6.71
C ASN A 34 -15.04 -0.79 6.13
N SER A 35 -16.06 -0.68 6.93
CA SER A 35 -17.21 0.18 6.69
C SER A 35 -17.68 0.74 8.03
N TYR A 36 -18.28 1.92 7.99
CA TYR A 36 -18.68 2.62 9.21
C TYR A 36 -20.09 3.17 9.07
N VAL A 37 -20.78 3.40 10.20
CA VAL A 37 -22.07 4.09 10.22
C VAL A 37 -22.03 5.22 11.22
N ILE A 38 -22.56 6.38 10.83
CA ILE A 38 -22.73 7.59 11.65
C ILE A 38 -24.21 7.71 11.98
N LEU A 39 -24.54 7.67 13.28
CA LEU A 39 -25.89 7.69 13.80
C LEU A 39 -26.21 9.09 14.38
N ASP A 40 -26.76 9.95 13.55
CA ASP A 40 -27.18 11.30 13.95
C ASP A 40 -28.68 11.49 13.61
N GLU A 41 -29.20 12.73 13.50
CA GLU A 41 -30.56 12.98 13.00
C GLU A 41 -30.79 12.27 11.69
N LYS A 42 -29.82 12.38 10.76
CA LYS A 42 -29.69 11.54 9.56
C LYS A 42 -28.58 10.51 9.74
N VAL A 43 -28.76 9.37 9.14
CA VAL A 43 -27.81 8.27 9.20
C VAL A 43 -26.99 8.19 7.91
N ALA A 44 -25.67 8.19 8.03
CA ALA A 44 -24.77 7.98 6.91
C ALA A 44 -23.96 6.67 7.07
N VAL A 45 -23.91 5.86 6.02
CA VAL A 45 -23.06 4.68 5.90
C VAL A 45 -21.85 5.05 5.04
N MET A 46 -20.65 4.65 5.48
CA MET A 46 -19.39 4.95 4.81
C MET A 46 -18.88 3.69 4.13
N ASP A 47 -18.93 3.69 2.81
CA ASP A 47 -18.58 2.59 1.90
C ASP A 47 -19.30 1.26 2.19
N THR A 48 -19.10 0.29 1.33
CA THR A 48 -19.56 -1.09 1.49
C THR A 48 -18.37 -2.03 1.67
N VAL A 49 -18.51 -3.30 1.33
CA VAL A 49 -17.45 -4.31 1.46
C VAL A 49 -17.41 -5.20 0.22
N ASP A 50 -16.45 -6.13 0.16
CA ASP A 50 -16.37 -7.15 -0.87
C ASP A 50 -17.67 -7.96 -0.99
N ARG A 51 -17.97 -8.38 -2.21
CA ARG A 51 -19.21 -9.08 -2.55
C ARG A 51 -19.48 -10.35 -1.74
N HIS A 52 -18.43 -11.08 -1.37
CA HIS A 52 -18.55 -12.32 -0.61
C HIS A 52 -19.05 -12.08 0.81
N PHE A 53 -18.83 -10.89 1.34
CA PHE A 53 -19.18 -10.48 2.70
C PHE A 53 -20.37 -9.52 2.78
N THR A 54 -20.98 -9.13 1.65
CA THR A 54 -22.09 -8.18 1.61
C THR A 54 -23.26 -8.60 2.53
N ALA A 55 -23.59 -9.89 2.60
CA ALA A 55 -24.67 -10.37 3.46
C ALA A 55 -24.35 -10.27 4.97
N GLU A 56 -23.09 -10.47 5.36
CA GLU A 56 -22.62 -10.28 6.73
C GLU A 56 -22.60 -8.79 7.08
N TRP A 57 -22.06 -7.97 6.21
CA TRP A 57 -22.02 -6.52 6.34
C TRP A 57 -23.42 -5.91 6.52
N LEU A 58 -24.43 -6.33 5.71
CA LEU A 58 -25.80 -5.86 5.85
C LEU A 58 -26.41 -6.22 7.23
N LYS A 59 -26.08 -7.39 7.79
CA LYS A 59 -26.50 -7.77 9.16
C LYS A 59 -25.81 -6.88 10.22
N ASN A 60 -24.53 -6.56 10.02
CA ASN A 60 -23.80 -5.65 10.90
C ASN A 60 -24.43 -4.26 10.85
N LEU A 61 -24.75 -3.77 9.67
CA LEU A 61 -25.45 -2.50 9.47
C LEU A 61 -26.82 -2.50 10.14
N GLU A 62 -27.67 -3.52 9.88
CA GLU A 62 -29.01 -3.65 10.49
C GLU A 62 -28.94 -3.63 12.03
N SER A 63 -27.96 -4.36 12.59
CA SER A 63 -27.71 -4.37 14.04
C SER A 63 -27.29 -2.99 14.58
N ALA A 64 -26.47 -2.25 13.83
CA ALA A 64 -26.02 -0.91 14.21
C ALA A 64 -27.15 0.11 14.15
N LEU A 65 -28.02 -0.01 13.14
CA LEU A 65 -29.17 0.88 12.91
C LEU A 65 -30.24 0.76 14.01
N ALA A 66 -30.36 -0.39 14.67
CA ALA A 66 -31.33 -0.63 15.74
C ALA A 66 -32.78 -0.22 15.36
N GLY A 67 -33.18 -0.53 14.12
CA GLY A 67 -34.50 -0.22 13.58
C GLY A 67 -34.62 1.13 12.85
N ARG A 68 -33.58 1.94 12.83
CA ARG A 68 -33.51 3.15 12.00
C ARG A 68 -33.27 2.78 10.52
N GLN A 69 -33.40 3.76 9.63
CA GLN A 69 -33.09 3.62 8.22
C GLN A 69 -31.89 4.53 7.89
N PRO A 70 -30.97 4.11 7.01
CA PRO A 70 -29.93 5.00 6.52
C PRO A 70 -30.49 6.03 5.54
N ASP A 71 -30.07 7.28 5.68
CA ASP A 71 -30.41 8.36 4.75
C ASP A 71 -29.40 8.42 3.60
N TYR A 72 -28.13 8.06 3.86
CA TYR A 72 -27.04 8.16 2.90
C TYR A 72 -26.14 6.93 2.89
N LEU A 73 -25.63 6.59 1.70
CA LEU A 73 -24.42 5.80 1.50
C LEU A 73 -23.35 6.70 0.85
N ILE A 74 -22.27 6.97 1.58
CA ILE A 74 -21.13 7.74 1.09
C ILE A 74 -20.17 6.77 0.42
N VAL A 75 -19.94 6.91 -0.88
CA VAL A 75 -19.01 6.07 -1.65
C VAL A 75 -17.71 6.84 -1.85
N GLN A 76 -16.70 6.50 -1.08
CA GLN A 76 -15.40 7.16 -1.13
C GLN A 76 -14.49 6.54 -2.17
N HIS A 77 -14.60 5.21 -2.38
CA HIS A 77 -13.78 4.44 -3.29
C HIS A 77 -14.59 3.38 -4.05
N MET A 78 -14.25 3.18 -5.31
CA MET A 78 -15.00 2.33 -6.22
C MET A 78 -14.35 0.96 -6.48
N GLU A 79 -13.25 0.65 -5.82
CA GLU A 79 -12.71 -0.70 -5.89
C GLU A 79 -13.74 -1.70 -5.38
N PRO A 80 -13.89 -2.87 -6.04
CA PRO A 80 -14.99 -3.80 -5.73
C PRO A 80 -15.04 -4.30 -4.29
N ASP A 81 -13.92 -4.32 -3.58
CA ASP A 81 -13.87 -4.70 -2.16
C ASP A 81 -14.46 -3.66 -1.21
N HIS A 82 -14.78 -2.46 -1.72
CA HIS A 82 -15.49 -1.39 -0.99
C HIS A 82 -16.81 -0.98 -1.65
N SER A 83 -17.05 -1.42 -2.88
CA SER A 83 -18.21 -0.93 -3.66
C SER A 83 -19.15 -2.04 -4.12
N ALA A 84 -18.79 -3.31 -3.99
CA ALA A 84 -19.60 -4.41 -4.52
C ALA A 84 -20.97 -4.55 -3.83
N GLY A 85 -21.13 -4.07 -2.60
CA GLY A 85 -22.39 -4.10 -1.86
C GLY A 85 -23.39 -2.98 -2.18
N ILE A 86 -23.05 -2.02 -3.09
CA ILE A 86 -23.90 -0.84 -3.37
C ILE A 86 -25.29 -1.24 -3.90
N ALA A 87 -25.37 -2.26 -4.76
CA ALA A 87 -26.63 -2.70 -5.34
C ALA A 87 -27.54 -3.35 -4.29
N GLU A 88 -27.00 -4.22 -3.45
CA GLU A 88 -27.70 -4.87 -2.34
C GLU A 88 -28.15 -3.86 -1.28
N PHE A 89 -27.30 -2.88 -0.96
CA PHE A 89 -27.67 -1.76 -0.09
C PHE A 89 -28.85 -0.98 -0.66
N SER A 90 -28.81 -0.61 -1.95
CA SER A 90 -29.89 0.14 -2.62
C SER A 90 -31.18 -0.67 -2.69
N ALA A 91 -31.11 -1.99 -2.77
CA ALA A 91 -32.28 -2.86 -2.72
C ALA A 91 -32.88 -2.95 -1.30
N ALA A 92 -32.02 -3.02 -0.27
CA ALA A 92 -32.44 -3.06 1.14
C ALA A 92 -32.99 -1.71 1.64
N TYR A 93 -32.41 -0.61 1.16
CA TYR A 93 -32.70 0.77 1.59
C TYR A 93 -33.01 1.68 0.39
N PRO A 94 -34.14 1.49 -0.30
CA PRO A 94 -34.42 2.14 -1.58
C PRO A 94 -34.64 3.65 -1.51
N ASP A 95 -34.84 4.21 -0.34
CA ASP A 95 -35.00 5.64 -0.11
C ASP A 95 -33.68 6.36 0.22
N ALA A 96 -32.63 5.60 0.54
CA ALA A 96 -31.31 6.15 0.80
C ALA A 96 -30.70 6.80 -0.45
N VAL A 97 -29.95 7.88 -0.23
CA VAL A 97 -29.25 8.65 -1.29
C VAL A 97 -27.82 8.13 -1.39
N ILE A 98 -27.40 7.71 -2.59
CA ILE A 98 -26.01 7.39 -2.88
C ILE A 98 -25.23 8.68 -3.12
N VAL A 99 -24.20 8.92 -2.32
CA VAL A 99 -23.37 10.12 -2.38
C VAL A 99 -21.99 9.77 -2.91
N GLY A 100 -21.54 10.49 -3.93
CA GLY A 100 -20.22 10.29 -4.53
C GLY A 100 -19.92 11.45 -5.48
N ASN A 101 -18.82 11.39 -6.20
CA ASN A 101 -18.55 12.38 -7.25
C ASN A 101 -18.94 11.86 -8.65
N ASP A 102 -18.83 12.68 -9.68
CA ASP A 102 -19.24 12.31 -11.05
C ASP A 102 -18.51 11.06 -11.59
N LYS A 103 -17.24 10.85 -11.20
CA LYS A 103 -16.49 9.67 -11.60
C LYS A 103 -16.99 8.42 -10.86
N THR A 104 -17.35 8.54 -9.57
CA THR A 104 -17.97 7.48 -8.79
C THR A 104 -19.20 6.95 -9.53
N PHE A 105 -20.12 7.81 -9.95
CA PHE A 105 -21.32 7.38 -10.67
C PHE A 105 -21.03 6.79 -12.05
N THR A 106 -20.00 7.30 -12.74
CA THR A 106 -19.53 6.69 -13.99
C THR A 106 -19.02 5.26 -13.75
N MET A 107 -18.26 5.05 -12.68
CA MET A 107 -17.69 3.75 -12.33
C MET A 107 -18.75 2.78 -11.82
N ILE A 108 -19.72 3.22 -11.02
CA ILE A 108 -20.89 2.40 -10.63
C ILE A 108 -21.58 1.86 -11.88
N LYS A 109 -21.81 2.71 -12.88
CA LYS A 109 -22.44 2.30 -14.14
C LYS A 109 -21.59 1.26 -14.88
N ASN A 110 -20.27 1.44 -14.89
CA ASN A 110 -19.36 0.53 -15.58
C ASN A 110 -19.24 -0.84 -14.89
N PHE A 111 -19.19 -0.87 -13.56
CA PHE A 111 -19.05 -2.11 -12.79
C PHE A 111 -20.38 -2.84 -12.60
N TYR A 112 -21.48 -2.10 -12.34
CA TYR A 112 -22.71 -2.66 -11.82
C TYR A 112 -23.95 -2.32 -12.64
N GLY A 113 -23.85 -1.50 -13.70
CA GLY A 113 -24.98 -1.07 -14.54
C GLY A 113 -25.65 0.21 -14.06
N GLY A 114 -25.86 0.42 -12.78
CA GLY A 114 -26.37 1.68 -12.19
C GLY A 114 -27.88 1.92 -12.26
N ASP A 115 -28.66 1.07 -12.92
CA ASP A 115 -30.12 1.24 -13.06
C ASP A 115 -30.88 1.05 -11.73
N PHE A 116 -30.21 0.51 -10.71
CA PHE A 116 -30.75 0.30 -9.36
C PHE A 116 -30.71 1.57 -8.49
N ILE A 117 -29.92 2.59 -8.85
CA ILE A 117 -29.82 3.83 -8.09
C ILE A 117 -31.04 4.71 -8.37
N LYS A 118 -31.87 4.90 -7.35
CA LYS A 118 -33.06 5.79 -7.43
C LYS A 118 -32.72 7.24 -7.05
N ASN A 119 -31.92 7.40 -6.00
CA ASN A 119 -31.55 8.67 -5.44
C ASN A 119 -30.03 8.81 -5.41
N SER A 120 -29.51 9.91 -5.92
CA SER A 120 -28.06 10.17 -5.93
C SER A 120 -27.76 11.63 -5.68
N LEU A 121 -26.61 11.90 -5.08
CA LEU A 121 -26.05 13.23 -4.85
C LEU A 121 -24.61 13.25 -5.32
N SER A 122 -24.34 14.02 -6.38
CA SER A 122 -22.96 14.29 -6.80
C SER A 122 -22.40 15.46 -6.02
N VAL A 123 -21.26 15.26 -5.37
CA VAL A 123 -20.55 16.27 -4.58
C VAL A 123 -19.24 16.69 -5.23
N LYS A 124 -18.72 17.84 -4.82
CA LYS A 124 -17.45 18.42 -5.25
C LYS A 124 -16.47 18.49 -4.09
N ASN A 125 -15.20 18.69 -4.43
CA ASN A 125 -14.18 18.91 -3.39
C ASN A 125 -14.51 20.16 -2.56
N GLY A 126 -14.61 19.97 -1.25
CA GLY A 126 -14.95 21.01 -0.28
C GLY A 126 -16.45 21.21 -0.04
N ASP A 127 -17.32 20.44 -0.71
CA ASP A 127 -18.74 20.43 -0.36
C ASP A 127 -18.93 19.80 1.03
N THR A 128 -20.04 20.15 1.68
CA THR A 128 -20.42 19.60 2.99
C THR A 128 -21.80 18.95 2.96
N LEU A 129 -22.01 18.01 3.86
CA LEU A 129 -23.28 17.32 4.07
C LEU A 129 -23.59 17.27 5.57
N SER A 130 -24.67 17.96 6.00
CA SER A 130 -25.11 17.91 7.39
C SER A 130 -25.96 16.69 7.66
N LEU A 131 -25.66 15.98 8.77
CA LEU A 131 -26.47 14.89 9.30
C LEU A 131 -27.29 15.31 10.53
N GLY A 132 -27.09 16.52 11.02
CA GLY A 132 -27.65 17.10 12.24
C GLY A 132 -26.52 17.77 13.02
N GLU A 133 -25.97 17.12 14.02
CA GLU A 133 -24.78 17.59 14.73
C GLU A 133 -23.48 17.29 13.96
N HIS A 134 -23.41 16.19 13.21
CA HIS A 134 -22.28 15.85 12.35
C HIS A 134 -22.36 16.63 11.03
N GLU A 135 -21.23 17.20 10.61
CA GLU A 135 -21.03 17.82 9.30
C GLU A 135 -19.88 17.12 8.57
N LEU A 136 -20.21 16.46 7.47
CA LEU A 136 -19.27 15.74 6.63
C LEU A 136 -18.69 16.67 5.58
N ASN A 137 -17.36 16.82 5.54
CA ASN A 137 -16.63 17.63 4.57
C ASN A 137 -15.93 16.71 3.58
N PHE A 138 -16.17 16.86 2.28
CA PHE A 138 -15.60 16.00 1.25
C PHE A 138 -14.25 16.51 0.76
N VAL A 139 -13.20 15.71 0.90
CA VAL A 139 -11.82 15.99 0.52
C VAL A 139 -11.42 15.09 -0.62
N PHE A 140 -11.34 15.60 -1.84
CA PHE A 140 -10.94 14.79 -2.98
C PHE A 140 -9.44 14.47 -2.94
N ALA A 141 -9.13 13.19 -3.12
CA ALA A 141 -7.79 12.63 -3.16
C ALA A 141 -7.55 11.79 -4.44
N PRO A 142 -7.72 12.39 -5.64
CA PRO A 142 -7.60 11.65 -6.89
C PRO A 142 -6.22 11.00 -7.00
N MET A 143 -6.18 9.75 -7.47
CA MET A 143 -5.00 8.90 -7.56
C MET A 143 -4.39 8.48 -6.21
N VAL A 144 -5.18 8.51 -5.13
CA VAL A 144 -4.81 7.87 -3.86
C VAL A 144 -5.86 6.78 -3.54
N HIS A 145 -5.93 5.59 -4.30
CA HIS A 145 -5.02 5.36 -5.44
C HIS A 145 -5.75 5.41 -6.80
N TRP A 146 -7.09 5.53 -6.85
CA TRP A 146 -7.89 5.66 -8.07
C TRP A 146 -8.36 7.10 -8.30
N PRO A 147 -8.82 7.44 -9.56
CA PRO A 147 -9.08 8.83 -9.93
C PRO A 147 -10.32 9.45 -9.30
N GLU A 148 -11.24 8.64 -8.77
CA GLU A 148 -12.49 9.08 -8.13
C GLU A 148 -12.37 9.24 -6.62
N VAL A 149 -11.27 8.78 -6.01
CA VAL A 149 -11.15 8.70 -4.54
C VAL A 149 -11.50 10.04 -3.89
N MET A 150 -12.41 9.93 -2.95
CA MET A 150 -12.91 11.01 -2.11
C MET A 150 -12.80 10.56 -0.65
N MET A 151 -12.22 11.37 0.18
CA MET A 151 -12.16 11.16 1.63
C MET A 151 -13.17 12.05 2.31
N THR A 152 -13.54 11.71 3.54
CA THR A 152 -14.56 12.47 4.28
C THR A 152 -14.03 12.85 5.66
N TYR A 153 -14.15 14.12 6.02
CA TYR A 153 -13.82 14.61 7.35
C TYR A 153 -15.10 14.98 8.10
N ASP A 154 -15.34 14.31 9.21
CA ASP A 154 -16.37 14.67 10.17
C ASP A 154 -15.85 15.69 11.16
N ALA A 155 -16.45 16.87 11.16
CA ALA A 155 -15.97 18.00 11.95
C ALA A 155 -16.36 17.90 13.43
N LYS A 156 -17.45 17.19 13.80
CA LYS A 156 -17.90 17.02 15.19
C LYS A 156 -16.91 16.20 16.00
N ASP A 157 -16.65 14.98 15.56
CA ASP A 157 -15.81 14.02 16.27
C ASP A 157 -14.34 14.02 15.79
N LYS A 158 -14.04 14.88 14.79
CA LYS A 158 -12.71 15.03 14.17
C LYS A 158 -12.20 13.71 13.58
N VAL A 159 -13.10 12.96 12.96
CA VAL A 159 -12.82 11.67 12.33
C VAL A 159 -12.54 11.87 10.85
N PHE A 160 -11.45 11.31 10.38
CA PHE A 160 -11.07 11.32 8.98
C PHE A 160 -11.22 9.93 8.37
N PHE A 161 -12.23 9.74 7.52
CA PHE A 161 -12.42 8.54 6.73
C PHE A 161 -11.53 8.65 5.50
N SER A 162 -10.44 7.90 5.50
CA SER A 162 -9.30 8.13 4.62
C SER A 162 -9.26 7.28 3.37
N ALA A 163 -10.36 6.61 3.01
CA ALA A 163 -10.36 5.58 1.98
C ALA A 163 -9.20 4.59 2.24
N ASP A 164 -8.44 4.20 1.22
CA ASP A 164 -7.32 3.26 1.37
C ASP A 164 -6.07 3.86 2.02
N ALA A 165 -5.98 5.18 2.08
CA ALA A 165 -4.84 5.80 2.75
C ALA A 165 -4.79 5.39 4.24
N PHE A 166 -3.59 5.11 4.73
CA PHE A 166 -3.30 4.61 6.08
C PHE A 166 -3.80 3.17 6.33
N GLY A 167 -4.25 2.48 5.28
CA GLY A 167 -4.58 1.07 5.31
C GLY A 167 -3.35 0.16 5.41
N LYS A 168 -3.59 -1.12 5.69
CA LYS A 168 -2.59 -2.18 5.70
C LYS A 168 -3.21 -3.51 5.30
N PHE A 169 -2.41 -4.46 4.87
CA PHE A 169 -2.82 -5.86 4.75
C PHE A 169 -3.12 -6.47 6.12
N GLY A 170 -3.88 -7.56 6.14
CA GLY A 170 -4.23 -8.32 7.32
C GLY A 170 -5.62 -8.02 7.90
N ALA A 171 -6.27 -9.04 8.45
CA ALA A 171 -7.50 -8.92 9.21
C ALA A 171 -7.26 -8.14 10.52
N LEU A 172 -8.31 -7.53 11.11
CA LEU A 172 -8.18 -6.67 12.29
C LEU A 172 -7.68 -7.38 13.55
N ASP A 173 -7.81 -8.70 13.62
CA ASP A 173 -7.36 -9.52 14.73
C ASP A 173 -6.01 -10.22 14.49
N ALA A 174 -5.33 -9.89 13.40
CA ALA A 174 -3.97 -10.35 13.13
C ALA A 174 -2.97 -9.62 14.03
N ASP A 175 -2.13 -10.40 14.73
CA ASP A 175 -1.05 -9.86 15.58
C ASP A 175 0.20 -9.62 14.71
N GLU A 176 0.28 -8.45 14.13
CA GLU A 176 1.38 -8.06 13.23
C GLU A 176 1.71 -6.56 13.34
N ASP A 177 2.96 -6.21 13.00
CA ASP A 177 3.40 -4.81 13.02
C ASP A 177 2.69 -4.00 11.93
N TRP A 178 2.03 -2.91 12.34
CA TRP A 178 1.33 -2.02 11.41
C TRP A 178 2.26 -1.50 10.31
N ALA A 179 3.46 -1.06 10.66
CA ALA A 179 4.35 -0.40 9.71
C ALA A 179 4.86 -1.35 8.61
N CYS A 180 5.07 -2.62 8.93
CA CYS A 180 5.48 -3.62 7.96
C CYS A 180 4.41 -3.81 6.89
N GLU A 181 3.20 -4.20 7.31
CA GLU A 181 2.09 -4.49 6.40
C GLU A 181 1.54 -3.22 5.72
N ALA A 182 1.56 -2.07 6.39
CA ALA A 182 1.17 -0.80 5.79
C ALA A 182 2.18 -0.32 4.74
N ARG A 183 3.48 -0.56 4.93
CA ARG A 183 4.52 -0.23 3.93
C ARG A 183 4.38 -1.13 2.70
N ARG A 184 4.17 -2.43 2.92
CA ARG A 184 3.94 -3.41 1.84
C ARG A 184 2.68 -3.04 1.05
N TYR A 185 1.58 -2.71 1.74
CA TYR A 185 0.34 -2.19 1.14
C TYR A 185 0.61 -0.89 0.37
N TYR A 186 1.25 0.10 1.00
CA TYR A 186 1.52 1.40 0.39
C TYR A 186 2.33 1.27 -0.92
N PHE A 187 3.48 0.60 -0.89
CA PHE A 187 4.31 0.47 -2.10
C PHE A 187 3.70 -0.49 -3.13
N GLY A 188 2.90 -1.45 -2.72
CA GLY A 188 2.10 -2.28 -3.62
C GLY A 188 1.08 -1.48 -4.40
N ILE A 189 0.23 -0.75 -3.70
CA ILE A 189 -1.02 -0.15 -4.19
C ILE A 189 -0.86 1.35 -4.55
N VAL A 190 -0.23 2.13 -3.68
CA VAL A 190 -0.19 3.60 -3.76
C VAL A 190 1.15 4.14 -4.26
N GLY A 191 2.24 3.36 -4.17
CA GLY A 191 3.63 3.83 -4.30
C GLY A 191 3.96 4.70 -5.51
N LYS A 192 3.33 4.44 -6.66
CA LYS A 192 3.46 5.27 -7.87
C LYS A 192 2.99 6.72 -7.68
N TYR A 193 2.06 6.94 -6.77
CA TYR A 193 1.30 8.19 -6.63
C TYR A 193 1.78 9.05 -5.46
N GLY A 194 3.08 9.06 -5.16
CA GLY A 194 3.66 9.87 -4.08
C GLY A 194 3.28 11.36 -4.14
N GLY A 195 3.28 11.99 -5.32
CA GLY A 195 2.85 13.38 -5.49
C GLY A 195 1.40 13.66 -5.09
N PRO A 196 0.41 12.88 -5.55
CA PRO A 196 -0.96 12.91 -5.03
C PRO A 196 -1.06 12.76 -3.51
N VAL A 197 -0.33 11.80 -2.91
CA VAL A 197 -0.31 11.61 -1.45
C VAL A 197 0.28 12.83 -0.74
N GLN A 198 1.37 13.43 -1.22
CA GLN A 198 1.92 14.67 -0.69
C GLN A 198 0.92 15.83 -0.76
N THR A 199 0.09 15.88 -1.79
CA THR A 199 -0.98 16.87 -1.92
C THR A 199 -2.09 16.61 -0.89
N LEU A 200 -2.45 15.36 -0.67
CA LEU A 200 -3.41 14.95 0.36
C LEU A 200 -2.90 15.34 1.76
N LEU A 201 -1.65 15.00 2.10
CA LEU A 201 -1.06 15.33 3.42
C LEU A 201 -1.09 16.83 3.70
N LYS A 202 -0.82 17.68 2.68
CA LYS A 202 -0.92 19.13 2.82
C LYS A 202 -2.35 19.61 3.09
N LYS A 203 -3.36 18.98 2.47
CA LYS A 203 -4.77 19.30 2.75
C LYS A 203 -5.16 18.86 4.16
N ALA A 204 -4.80 17.63 4.55
CA ALA A 204 -5.08 17.06 5.86
C ALA A 204 -4.42 17.83 7.01
N ALA A 205 -3.25 18.43 6.79
CA ALA A 205 -2.56 19.27 7.78
C ALA A 205 -3.37 20.51 8.22
N GLY A 206 -4.37 20.91 7.44
CA GLY A 206 -5.31 21.98 7.80
C GLY A 206 -6.52 21.52 8.62
N LEU A 207 -6.66 20.21 8.87
CA LEU A 207 -7.77 19.62 9.60
C LEU A 207 -7.32 19.21 11.01
N ASP A 208 -8.23 19.34 11.97
CA ASP A 208 -7.98 18.89 13.36
C ASP A 208 -8.43 17.43 13.50
N ILE A 209 -7.58 16.50 13.02
CA ILE A 209 -7.88 15.07 12.99
C ILE A 209 -7.52 14.42 14.32
N ALA A 210 -8.50 13.78 14.97
CA ALA A 210 -8.31 12.98 16.19
C ALA A 210 -8.30 11.47 15.91
N VAL A 211 -9.00 11.03 14.86
CA VAL A 211 -9.13 9.62 14.48
C VAL A 211 -9.04 9.48 12.97
N ILE A 212 -8.32 8.47 12.50
CA ILE A 212 -8.29 8.08 11.08
C ILE A 212 -8.98 6.71 10.96
N CYS A 213 -9.97 6.64 10.06
CA CYS A 213 -10.75 5.45 9.74
C CYS A 213 -10.45 5.01 8.31
N PRO A 214 -9.46 4.12 8.08
CA PRO A 214 -9.14 3.61 6.76
C PRO A 214 -10.12 2.52 6.30
N LEU A 215 -10.12 2.20 5.02
CA LEU A 215 -10.91 1.11 4.46
C LEU A 215 -10.28 -0.27 4.70
N HIS A 216 -8.99 -0.34 5.07
CA HIS A 216 -8.28 -1.54 5.50
C HIS A 216 -7.50 -1.31 6.79
N GLY A 217 -7.37 -2.36 7.60
CA GLY A 217 -6.59 -2.31 8.84
C GLY A 217 -7.27 -1.56 9.99
N PRO A 218 -6.55 -1.28 11.08
CA PRO A 218 -7.13 -0.74 12.31
C PRO A 218 -7.49 0.73 12.19
N VAL A 219 -8.47 1.15 12.99
CA VAL A 219 -8.72 2.57 13.26
C VAL A 219 -7.55 3.14 14.05
N LEU A 220 -7.05 4.30 13.63
CA LEU A 220 -5.90 4.96 14.22
C LEU A 220 -6.38 6.16 15.05
N SER A 221 -6.20 6.11 16.36
CA SER A 221 -6.62 7.17 17.30
C SER A 221 -5.51 7.63 18.24
N GLU A 222 -4.38 6.94 18.23
CA GLU A 222 -3.24 7.27 19.07
C GLU A 222 -2.01 7.53 18.20
N ASN A 223 -1.13 8.42 18.65
CA ASN A 223 0.15 8.69 17.97
C ASN A 223 0.03 8.94 16.46
N LEU A 224 -0.99 9.69 16.02
CA LEU A 224 -1.25 9.95 14.59
C LEU A 224 -0.03 10.53 13.85
N GLY A 225 0.82 11.29 14.56
CA GLY A 225 2.06 11.83 14.02
C GLY A 225 3.02 10.76 13.48
N TYR A 226 3.02 9.56 14.07
CA TYR A 226 3.83 8.43 13.59
C TYR A 226 3.38 7.97 12.19
N TYR A 227 2.09 7.75 12.02
CA TYR A 227 1.51 7.29 10.75
C TYR A 227 1.66 8.34 9.64
N LEU A 228 1.37 9.60 9.97
CA LEU A 228 1.54 10.75 9.06
C LEU A 228 3.00 10.90 8.62
N ASN A 229 3.96 10.74 9.54
CA ASN A 229 5.39 10.81 9.23
C ASN A 229 5.83 9.69 8.30
N LEU A 230 5.36 8.46 8.51
CA LEU A 230 5.67 7.35 7.60
C LEU A 230 5.10 7.60 6.19
N TYR A 231 3.85 8.06 6.10
CA TYR A 231 3.26 8.42 4.81
C TYR A 231 4.00 9.56 4.11
N ASP A 232 4.51 10.54 4.86
CA ASP A 232 5.35 11.62 4.30
C ASP A 232 6.67 11.08 3.75
N ILE A 233 7.36 10.22 4.51
CA ILE A 233 8.60 9.55 4.09
C ILE A 233 8.34 8.72 2.82
N TRP A 234 7.34 7.86 2.81
CA TRP A 234 7.05 6.97 1.69
C TRP A 234 6.67 7.74 0.43
N SER A 235 5.78 8.72 0.56
CA SER A 235 5.27 9.50 -0.57
C SER A 235 6.26 10.53 -1.12
N SER A 236 7.23 10.95 -0.32
CA SER A 236 8.37 11.75 -0.78
C SER A 236 9.53 10.90 -1.31
N TYR A 237 9.40 9.57 -1.28
CA TYR A 237 10.45 8.60 -1.60
C TYR A 237 11.69 8.76 -0.71
N GLY A 238 11.48 9.16 0.53
CA GLY A 238 12.52 9.28 1.55
C GLY A 238 13.06 7.93 2.00
N VAL A 239 14.18 7.93 2.70
CA VAL A 239 14.72 6.74 3.37
C VAL A 239 14.07 6.61 4.75
N GLU A 240 13.43 5.49 5.01
CA GLU A 240 12.78 5.24 6.30
C GLU A 240 13.78 4.78 7.37
N SER A 241 14.71 3.93 6.95
CA SER A 241 15.71 3.36 7.86
C SER A 241 17.07 3.31 7.19
N ASP A 242 18.12 3.64 7.91
CA ASP A 242 19.47 3.33 7.45
C ASP A 242 19.68 1.82 7.44
N GLY A 243 20.24 1.31 6.33
CA GLY A 243 20.43 -0.11 6.11
C GLY A 243 20.58 -0.46 4.63
N VAL A 244 20.73 -1.75 4.37
CA VAL A 244 20.97 -2.30 3.03
C VAL A 244 19.95 -3.39 2.73
N CYS A 245 19.24 -3.27 1.61
CA CYS A 245 18.48 -4.35 1.00
C CYS A 245 19.34 -5.09 -0.02
N ILE A 246 19.44 -6.40 0.06
CA ILE A 246 20.11 -7.25 -0.91
C ILE A 246 19.06 -8.15 -1.56
N ALA A 247 18.74 -7.90 -2.82
CA ALA A 247 17.85 -8.73 -3.61
C ALA A 247 18.67 -9.59 -4.59
N TYR A 248 18.45 -10.90 -4.59
CA TYR A 248 19.27 -11.76 -5.41
C TYR A 248 18.50 -12.93 -6.07
N THR A 249 19.09 -13.45 -7.13
CA THR A 249 18.76 -14.76 -7.71
C THR A 249 20.02 -15.59 -7.88
N SER A 250 19.93 -16.89 -7.69
CA SER A 250 21.05 -17.81 -7.83
C SER A 250 20.61 -19.15 -8.41
N VAL A 251 21.26 -19.59 -9.49
CA VAL A 251 20.92 -20.86 -10.18
C VAL A 251 21.55 -22.07 -9.47
N TYR A 252 22.86 -22.02 -9.24
CA TYR A 252 23.63 -23.11 -8.64
C TYR A 252 24.34 -22.75 -7.32
N GLY A 253 23.91 -21.67 -6.66
CA GLY A 253 24.39 -21.26 -5.34
C GLY A 253 25.61 -20.35 -5.33
N ASN A 254 26.30 -20.12 -6.44
CA ASN A 254 27.51 -19.27 -6.43
C ASN A 254 27.20 -17.80 -6.18
N THR A 255 26.15 -17.26 -6.80
CA THR A 255 25.70 -15.88 -6.52
C THR A 255 25.20 -15.75 -5.07
N LYS A 256 24.46 -16.75 -4.56
CA LYS A 256 24.03 -16.81 -3.17
C LYS A 256 25.22 -16.72 -2.20
N LYS A 257 26.30 -17.50 -2.44
CA LYS A 257 27.51 -17.46 -1.59
C LYS A 257 28.15 -16.08 -1.56
N ALA A 258 28.16 -15.36 -2.68
CA ALA A 258 28.69 -14.00 -2.73
C ALA A 258 27.81 -13.01 -1.95
N VAL A 259 26.51 -13.16 -2.02
CA VAL A 259 25.53 -12.38 -1.24
C VAL A 259 25.68 -12.65 0.26
N GLU A 260 25.77 -13.92 0.66
CA GLU A 260 25.98 -14.31 2.05
C GLU A 260 27.29 -13.71 2.60
N TYR A 261 28.37 -13.79 1.82
CA TYR A 261 29.65 -13.18 2.17
C TYR A 261 29.53 -11.66 2.34
N LEU A 262 28.91 -10.95 1.37
CA LEU A 262 28.70 -9.50 1.46
C LEU A 262 27.89 -9.14 2.71
N ALA A 263 26.82 -9.88 3.01
CA ALA A 263 25.99 -9.62 4.19
C ALA A 263 26.76 -9.82 5.50
N GLU A 264 27.69 -10.76 5.56
CA GLU A 264 28.60 -10.95 6.70
C GLU A 264 29.58 -9.77 6.86
N GLN A 265 30.17 -9.29 5.75
CA GLN A 265 31.07 -8.14 5.78
C GLN A 265 30.32 -6.85 6.17
N LEU A 266 29.14 -6.60 5.64
CA LEU A 266 28.29 -5.46 6.03
C LEU A 266 28.01 -5.44 7.55
N ARG A 267 27.71 -6.61 8.15
CA ARG A 267 27.55 -6.72 9.60
C ARG A 267 28.85 -6.44 10.36
N ALA A 268 29.95 -6.94 9.86
CA ALA A 268 31.28 -6.71 10.45
C ALA A 268 31.69 -5.23 10.38
N ASP A 269 31.32 -4.52 9.33
CA ASP A 269 31.56 -3.09 9.13
C ASP A 269 30.52 -2.19 9.84
N GLY A 270 29.57 -2.78 10.57
CA GLY A 270 28.64 -2.05 11.47
C GLY A 270 27.27 -1.73 10.87
N CYS A 271 26.93 -2.23 9.67
CA CYS A 271 25.56 -2.09 9.13
C CYS A 271 24.57 -2.84 10.02
N ALA A 272 23.72 -2.09 10.73
CA ALA A 272 22.82 -2.66 11.73
C ALA A 272 21.58 -3.35 11.14
N LYS A 273 21.16 -2.93 9.94
CA LYS A 273 19.95 -3.44 9.27
C LYS A 273 20.26 -3.93 7.87
N ILE A 274 20.09 -5.21 7.65
CA ILE A 274 20.33 -5.86 6.38
C ILE A 274 19.14 -6.80 6.09
N ALA A 275 18.40 -6.52 5.03
CA ALA A 275 17.41 -7.42 4.46
C ALA A 275 18.04 -8.21 3.30
N VAL A 276 17.80 -9.52 3.23
CA VAL A 276 18.34 -10.39 2.18
C VAL A 276 17.21 -11.20 1.57
N ASN A 277 16.86 -10.91 0.33
CA ASN A 277 15.72 -11.45 -0.38
C ASN A 277 16.14 -12.38 -1.53
N ASP A 278 15.85 -13.69 -1.42
CA ASP A 278 15.94 -14.64 -2.54
C ASP A 278 14.67 -14.51 -3.40
N LEU A 279 14.74 -13.72 -4.47
CA LEU A 279 13.60 -13.38 -5.32
C LEU A 279 12.89 -14.58 -5.98
N ALA A 280 13.50 -15.75 -5.95
CA ALA A 280 12.88 -16.99 -6.42
C ALA A 280 12.06 -17.69 -5.32
N ARG A 281 12.09 -17.22 -4.07
CA ARG A 281 11.54 -17.92 -2.91
C ARG A 281 10.80 -17.02 -1.90
N CYS A 282 11.09 -15.71 -1.90
CA CYS A 282 10.35 -14.76 -1.06
C CYS A 282 9.08 -14.27 -1.76
N ASP A 283 8.18 -13.70 -0.99
CA ASP A 283 7.13 -12.83 -1.55
C ASP A 283 7.81 -11.61 -2.22
N MET A 284 7.43 -11.34 -3.46
CA MET A 284 7.96 -10.23 -4.23
C MET A 284 7.62 -8.88 -3.60
N ALA A 285 6.44 -8.76 -2.99
CA ALA A 285 5.99 -7.52 -2.35
C ALA A 285 6.83 -7.19 -1.11
N GLU A 286 7.27 -8.19 -0.34
CA GLU A 286 8.21 -8.04 0.77
C GLU A 286 9.57 -7.50 0.29
N ALA A 287 10.10 -8.07 -0.80
CA ALA A 287 11.37 -7.60 -1.36
C ALA A 287 11.27 -6.16 -1.88
N VAL A 288 10.12 -5.78 -2.46
CA VAL A 288 9.85 -4.43 -2.94
C VAL A 288 9.80 -3.44 -1.78
N GLU A 289 9.04 -3.75 -0.71
CA GLU A 289 8.93 -2.86 0.44
C GLU A 289 10.28 -2.65 1.14
N ASP A 290 11.08 -3.71 1.29
CA ASP A 290 12.45 -3.63 1.82
C ASP A 290 13.35 -2.70 0.98
N ALA A 291 13.25 -2.78 -0.35
CA ALA A 291 14.02 -1.89 -1.23
C ALA A 291 13.63 -0.40 -1.05
N PHE A 292 12.35 -0.11 -0.84
CA PHE A 292 11.91 1.25 -0.57
C PHE A 292 12.21 1.72 0.87
N ARG A 293 12.25 0.80 1.82
CA ARG A 293 12.54 1.08 3.24
C ARG A 293 13.95 1.59 3.45
N TYR A 294 14.93 0.96 2.79
CA TYR A 294 16.35 1.25 2.98
C TYR A 294 16.92 2.21 1.93
N GLY A 295 17.99 2.90 2.30
CA GLY A 295 18.69 3.84 1.42
C GLY A 295 19.58 3.19 0.37
N LYS A 296 19.97 1.92 0.59
CA LYS A 296 20.98 1.21 -0.19
C LYS A 296 20.41 -0.13 -0.68
N LEU A 297 20.59 -0.42 -1.98
CA LEU A 297 20.11 -1.63 -2.64
C LEU A 297 21.26 -2.33 -3.36
N VAL A 298 21.46 -3.61 -3.08
CA VAL A 298 22.35 -4.49 -3.84
C VAL A 298 21.54 -5.45 -4.68
N LEU A 299 21.77 -5.48 -5.98
CA LEU A 299 21.14 -6.39 -6.92
C LEU A 299 22.15 -7.43 -7.38
N ALA A 300 21.91 -8.71 -7.05
CA ALA A 300 22.80 -9.80 -7.35
C ALA A 300 22.15 -10.86 -8.22
N THR A 301 22.62 -11.07 -9.46
CA THR A 301 22.00 -12.06 -10.37
C THR A 301 22.99 -12.66 -11.35
N THR A 302 22.57 -13.75 -11.99
CA THR A 302 23.31 -14.38 -13.09
C THR A 302 22.92 -13.77 -14.43
N THR A 303 23.89 -13.71 -15.34
CA THR A 303 23.61 -13.53 -16.77
C THR A 303 22.84 -14.73 -17.27
N TYR A 304 21.65 -14.51 -17.81
CA TYR A 304 20.74 -15.55 -18.29
C TYR A 304 20.18 -15.19 -19.66
N ASN A 305 20.33 -16.06 -20.65
CA ASN A 305 19.95 -15.81 -22.03
C ASN A 305 20.47 -14.47 -22.60
N GLY A 306 21.72 -14.12 -22.25
CA GLY A 306 22.35 -12.84 -22.66
C GLY A 306 21.78 -11.59 -21.97
N SER A 307 20.95 -11.76 -20.93
CA SER A 307 20.29 -10.69 -20.17
C SER A 307 20.37 -10.97 -18.65
N ILE A 308 19.33 -10.71 -17.91
CA ILE A 308 19.21 -10.98 -16.46
C ILE A 308 18.20 -12.11 -16.19
N PHE A 309 18.28 -12.73 -15.04
CA PHE A 309 17.36 -13.76 -14.62
C PHE A 309 15.92 -13.19 -14.48
N PRO A 310 14.86 -13.93 -14.87
CA PRO A 310 13.49 -13.42 -14.91
C PRO A 310 13.01 -12.73 -13.63
N PHE A 311 13.14 -13.36 -12.46
CA PHE A 311 12.70 -12.79 -11.18
C PHE A 311 13.41 -11.47 -10.84
N MET A 312 14.69 -11.31 -11.22
CA MET A 312 15.39 -10.04 -11.03
C MET A 312 14.84 -8.96 -11.95
N ARG A 313 14.45 -9.31 -13.19
CA ARG A 313 13.80 -8.37 -14.10
C ARG A 313 12.48 -7.88 -13.51
N ASP A 314 11.65 -8.82 -13.11
CA ASP A 314 10.33 -8.56 -12.52
C ASP A 314 10.44 -7.66 -11.29
N PHE A 315 11.37 -7.95 -10.39
CA PHE A 315 11.66 -7.11 -9.24
C PHE A 315 12.03 -5.67 -9.62
N ILE A 316 12.94 -5.47 -10.60
CA ILE A 316 13.33 -4.12 -11.02
C ILE A 316 12.17 -3.41 -11.72
N ASP A 317 11.35 -4.11 -12.50
CA ASP A 317 10.15 -3.55 -13.11
C ASP A 317 9.17 -3.07 -12.02
N HIS A 318 8.91 -3.87 -10.98
CA HIS A 318 8.11 -3.46 -9.82
C HIS A 318 8.66 -2.19 -9.13
N LEU A 319 9.97 -2.07 -8.97
CA LEU A 319 10.57 -0.87 -8.38
C LEU A 319 10.37 0.37 -9.26
N THR A 320 10.71 0.25 -10.54
CA THR A 320 10.71 1.40 -11.46
C THR A 320 9.30 1.90 -11.78
N GLU A 321 8.32 1.00 -11.91
CA GLU A 321 6.91 1.35 -12.09
C GLU A 321 6.31 2.10 -10.89
N ARG A 322 6.84 1.85 -9.69
CA ARG A 322 6.46 2.53 -8.44
C ARG A 322 7.28 3.79 -8.14
N GLY A 323 8.13 4.20 -9.10
CA GLY A 323 8.89 5.44 -9.00
C GLY A 323 10.10 5.37 -8.07
N TYR A 324 10.76 4.20 -7.98
CA TYR A 324 11.98 4.01 -7.19
C TYR A 324 13.04 5.04 -7.51
N GLN A 325 13.49 5.78 -6.49
CA GLN A 325 14.36 6.94 -6.65
C GLN A 325 15.09 7.29 -5.34
N LYS A 326 16.08 8.18 -5.41
CA LYS A 326 16.85 8.69 -4.25
C LYS A 326 17.54 7.57 -3.47
N ARG A 327 18.18 6.67 -4.19
CA ARG A 327 18.82 5.48 -3.59
C ARG A 327 20.21 5.24 -4.16
N ILE A 328 21.04 4.60 -3.34
CA ILE A 328 22.33 4.04 -3.75
C ILE A 328 22.09 2.62 -4.23
N VAL A 329 22.59 2.26 -5.42
CA VAL A 329 22.41 0.93 -6.01
C VAL A 329 23.77 0.35 -6.41
N ALA A 330 24.04 -0.89 -5.98
CA ALA A 330 25.21 -1.66 -6.34
C ALA A 330 24.82 -2.97 -7.06
N PHE A 331 25.75 -3.50 -7.85
CA PHE A 331 25.50 -4.69 -8.65
C PHE A 331 26.52 -5.80 -8.38
N ILE A 332 26.02 -7.04 -8.27
CA ILE A 332 26.81 -8.25 -8.33
C ILE A 332 26.30 -9.07 -9.51
N GLU A 333 27.14 -9.29 -10.50
CA GLU A 333 26.81 -10.15 -11.63
C GLU A 333 27.61 -11.45 -11.62
N ASN A 334 27.00 -12.53 -12.09
CA ASN A 334 27.69 -13.79 -12.28
C ASN A 334 27.49 -14.30 -13.71
N GLY A 335 28.60 -14.66 -14.37
CA GLY A 335 28.56 -15.22 -15.71
C GLY A 335 29.90 -15.77 -16.15
N SER A 336 29.97 -17.08 -16.47
CA SER A 336 31.22 -17.75 -16.77
C SER A 336 31.96 -17.21 -18.00
N TRP A 337 31.24 -16.88 -19.09
CA TRP A 337 31.86 -16.54 -20.37
C TRP A 337 31.50 -15.17 -20.93
N ALA A 338 30.33 -14.60 -20.60
CA ALA A 338 29.90 -13.29 -21.11
C ALA A 338 28.98 -12.62 -20.10
N PRO A 339 29.51 -12.13 -18.95
CA PRO A 339 28.71 -11.42 -17.97
C PRO A 339 28.16 -10.12 -18.55
N THR A 340 26.84 -9.96 -18.48
CA THR A 340 26.10 -8.78 -18.99
C THR A 340 25.01 -8.33 -18.03
N ALA A 341 24.81 -9.02 -16.92
CA ALA A 341 23.69 -8.77 -16.02
C ALA A 341 23.74 -7.39 -15.39
N ALA A 342 24.90 -6.94 -14.90
CA ALA A 342 25.06 -5.63 -14.27
C ALA A 342 24.69 -4.49 -15.23
N ARG A 343 25.18 -4.53 -16.46
CA ARG A 343 24.84 -3.53 -17.49
C ARG A 343 23.33 -3.51 -17.79
N ASN A 344 22.70 -4.67 -17.85
CA ASN A 344 21.28 -4.75 -18.12
C ASN A 344 20.45 -4.26 -16.93
N MET A 345 20.83 -4.57 -15.69
CA MET A 345 20.20 -4.02 -14.49
C MET A 345 20.34 -2.50 -14.43
N ALA A 346 21.56 -1.97 -14.62
CA ALA A 346 21.82 -0.53 -14.62
C ALA A 346 20.94 0.22 -15.63
N LYS A 347 20.77 -0.36 -16.84
CA LYS A 347 19.92 0.23 -17.89
C LYS A 347 18.45 0.33 -17.46
N MET A 348 17.93 -0.57 -16.64
CA MET A 348 16.54 -0.51 -16.20
C MET A 348 16.26 0.67 -15.27
N PHE A 349 17.28 1.26 -14.64
CA PHE A 349 17.17 2.46 -13.81
C PHE A 349 17.47 3.78 -14.56
N GLU A 350 17.71 3.77 -15.89
CA GLU A 350 18.11 4.96 -16.64
C GLU A 350 17.10 6.14 -16.55
N ASN A 351 15.82 5.84 -16.30
CA ASN A 351 14.76 6.84 -16.14
C ASN A 351 14.40 7.10 -14.66
N SER A 352 15.02 6.41 -13.72
CA SER A 352 14.83 6.65 -12.28
C SER A 352 15.59 7.87 -11.82
N LYS A 353 14.98 8.69 -10.97
CA LYS A 353 15.57 9.94 -10.49
C LYS A 353 16.53 9.67 -9.33
N ASP A 354 17.63 10.41 -9.29
CA ASP A 354 18.55 10.43 -8.14
C ASP A 354 18.98 9.01 -7.70
N ILE A 355 19.30 8.14 -8.66
CA ILE A 355 19.92 6.84 -8.43
C ILE A 355 21.43 7.01 -8.56
N GLU A 356 22.12 6.80 -7.45
CA GLU A 356 23.60 6.73 -7.41
C GLU A 356 24.02 5.28 -7.60
N GLN A 357 24.67 4.98 -8.73
CA GLN A 357 25.24 3.66 -8.98
C GLN A 357 26.68 3.62 -8.46
N VAL A 358 26.90 2.81 -7.43
CA VAL A 358 28.22 2.55 -6.86
C VAL A 358 28.76 1.21 -7.36
N GLY A 359 29.71 0.60 -6.79
CA GLY A 359 30.42 -0.61 -7.20
C GLY A 359 29.67 -1.66 -8.05
N THR A 360 30.43 -2.35 -8.90
CA THR A 360 30.00 -3.57 -9.60
C THR A 360 31.01 -4.68 -9.36
N VAL A 361 30.55 -5.83 -8.86
CA VAL A 361 31.40 -7.02 -8.69
C VAL A 361 31.01 -8.06 -9.74
N THR A 362 31.97 -8.42 -10.60
CA THR A 362 31.79 -9.44 -11.64
C THR A 362 32.42 -10.76 -11.21
N ILE A 363 31.58 -11.78 -11.05
CA ILE A 363 32.00 -13.13 -10.67
C ILE A 363 31.92 -14.06 -11.89
N ARG A 364 32.96 -14.85 -12.09
CA ARG A 364 32.99 -15.83 -13.17
C ARG A 364 32.83 -17.24 -12.61
N SER A 365 31.57 -17.66 -12.42
CA SER A 365 31.11 -18.88 -11.77
C SER A 365 31.37 -18.88 -10.26
N ALA A 366 32.54 -19.32 -9.81
CA ALA A 366 32.91 -19.33 -8.40
C ALA A 366 33.60 -18.01 -7.98
N MET A 367 33.36 -17.60 -6.75
CA MET A 367 34.01 -16.45 -6.13
C MET A 367 35.49 -16.74 -5.90
N THR A 368 36.35 -15.80 -6.25
CA THR A 368 37.82 -15.83 -6.06
C THR A 368 38.22 -14.91 -4.92
N ASP A 369 39.52 -14.98 -4.49
CA ASP A 369 40.07 -14.06 -3.48
C ASP A 369 39.96 -12.61 -3.94
N GLU A 370 40.11 -12.34 -5.25
CA GLU A 370 39.92 -11.00 -5.83
C GLU A 370 38.48 -10.54 -5.69
N ASN A 371 37.52 -11.43 -5.93
CA ASN A 371 36.09 -11.10 -5.72
C ASN A 371 35.77 -10.84 -4.23
N GLN A 372 36.39 -11.57 -3.31
CA GLN A 372 36.26 -11.29 -1.87
C GLN A 372 36.74 -9.88 -1.54
N ALA A 373 37.95 -9.51 -2.00
CA ALA A 373 38.47 -8.17 -1.79
C ALA A 373 37.59 -7.06 -2.39
N GLN A 374 36.95 -7.32 -3.55
CA GLN A 374 35.98 -6.40 -4.16
C GLN A 374 34.70 -6.29 -3.31
N LEU A 375 34.20 -7.39 -2.76
CA LEU A 375 33.04 -7.41 -1.88
C LEU A 375 33.33 -6.74 -0.52
N ASP A 376 34.54 -6.90 0.03
CA ASP A 376 34.99 -6.17 1.24
C ASP A 376 35.00 -4.65 1.01
N ALA A 377 35.49 -4.22 -0.16
CA ALA A 377 35.47 -2.80 -0.51
C ALA A 377 34.06 -2.27 -0.67
N LEU A 378 33.17 -3.04 -1.33
CA LEU A 378 31.76 -2.71 -1.49
C LEU A 378 31.02 -2.66 -0.14
N ALA A 379 31.29 -3.58 0.78
CA ALA A 379 30.71 -3.58 2.11
C ALA A 379 31.03 -2.28 2.87
N LYS A 380 32.30 -1.84 2.83
CA LYS A 380 32.74 -0.57 3.47
C LYS A 380 32.11 0.67 2.85
N GLU A 381 31.84 0.64 1.55
CA GLU A 381 31.17 1.75 0.86
C GLU A 381 29.67 1.82 1.23
N LEU A 382 29.05 0.65 1.50
CA LEU A 382 27.63 0.53 1.80
C LEU A 382 27.31 0.51 3.31
N ALA A 383 28.26 0.33 4.21
CA ALA A 383 28.05 0.26 5.66
C ALA A 383 27.74 1.62 6.35
#